data_ed1f363e722bcf31f89679bbe4f59f39
#
_entry.id   ed1f363e722bcf31f89679bbe4f59f39
#
_cell.length_a   1.000
_cell.length_b   1.000
_cell.length_c   1.000
_cell.angle_alpha   90.00
_cell.angle_beta   90.00
_cell.angle_gamma   90.00
#
_symmetry.space_group_name_H-M   'P 1'
#
loop_
_entity.id
_entity.type
_entity.pdbx_description
1 polymer ?
#
loop_
_entity_poly.entity_id
_entity_poly.type
_entity_poly.pdbx_seq_one_letter_code
_entity_poly.pdbx_strand_id
1 'polypeptide(L)'
;QPRYYSISSSPALYANQIHLTVAVVKYRTQGGNGPVHYGVASNYLYDLTIGEDLYLYVRSAPNFHLPKSEACPIIMVGPGTGIAPFRGFWQHRLAQRSLNGPGKFGKMSLFFGCQQGILDLYREEKTSMVKEGVLSKVYLALSRESSIPKTYVQDLMKLEAKSIYTQLVNEGGHFFVCGDCTMAEHVFKTLRNIIQEQGSMEDPEVDSYMLTMRDENRYHEDIFGITLRTAEVHSRSRESARIRMASQSQP
;
A
#
# COMPACT_ATOMS: atom_id res chain seq x y z
N GLN A 1 5.64 -11.18 -22.47
CA GLN A 1 6.26 -10.33 -21.44
C GLN A 1 5.83 -10.80 -20.07
N PRO A 2 6.75 -10.88 -19.09
CA PRO A 2 6.41 -11.27 -17.73
C PRO A 2 5.44 -10.27 -17.07
N ARG A 3 4.67 -10.75 -16.09
CA ARG A 3 3.84 -9.94 -15.22
C ARG A 3 4.40 -10.01 -13.81
N TYR A 4 4.36 -8.86 -13.11
CA TYR A 4 4.85 -8.75 -11.75
C TYR A 4 3.69 -8.77 -10.77
N TYR A 5 3.86 -9.53 -9.70
CA TYR A 5 2.92 -9.62 -8.60
C TYR A 5 3.69 -9.46 -7.29
N SER A 6 3.17 -8.66 -6.39
CA SER A 6 3.77 -8.49 -5.07
C SER A 6 3.63 -9.79 -4.27
N ILE A 7 4.71 -10.22 -3.64
CA ILE A 7 4.71 -11.41 -2.77
C ILE A 7 3.86 -11.10 -1.55
N SER A 8 2.92 -12.00 -1.22
CA SER A 8 1.99 -11.87 -0.09
C SER A 8 2.28 -12.84 1.06
N SER A 9 3.49 -13.37 1.15
CA SER A 9 3.95 -14.21 2.25
C SER A 9 5.30 -13.73 2.80
N SER A 10 5.56 -14.04 4.07
CA SER A 10 6.88 -13.85 4.67
C SER A 10 7.65 -15.18 4.68
N PRO A 11 8.91 -15.20 4.23
CA PRO A 11 9.74 -16.38 4.31
C PRO A 11 10.04 -16.81 5.76
N ALA A 12 9.86 -15.92 6.73
CA ALA A 12 9.99 -16.25 8.15
C ALA A 12 8.90 -17.20 8.67
N LEU A 13 7.72 -17.22 8.02
CA LEU A 13 6.65 -18.18 8.31
C LEU A 13 6.55 -19.28 7.24
N TYR A 14 6.91 -18.97 6.00
CA TYR A 14 6.75 -19.85 4.82
C TYR A 14 8.06 -19.96 4.05
N ALA A 15 9.08 -20.60 4.66
CA ALA A 15 10.45 -20.65 4.14
C ALA A 15 10.57 -21.18 2.70
N ASN A 16 9.72 -22.13 2.31
CA ASN A 16 9.75 -22.79 1.00
C ASN A 16 8.52 -22.49 0.14
N GLN A 17 7.81 -21.40 0.43
CA GLN A 17 6.59 -21.06 -0.29
C GLN A 17 6.56 -19.57 -0.63
N ILE A 18 6.03 -19.26 -1.81
CA ILE A 18 5.73 -17.89 -2.24
C ILE A 18 4.22 -17.82 -2.46
N HIS A 19 3.55 -16.95 -1.70
CA HIS A 19 2.13 -16.67 -1.89
C HIS A 19 1.95 -15.41 -2.74
N LEU A 20 0.95 -15.43 -3.60
CA LEU A 20 0.54 -14.28 -4.40
C LEU A 20 -0.93 -13.97 -4.14
N THR A 21 -1.30 -12.70 -4.20
CA THR A 21 -2.69 -12.25 -4.16
C THR A 21 -3.03 -11.67 -5.51
N VAL A 22 -3.79 -12.42 -6.32
CA VAL A 22 -4.03 -12.11 -7.73
C VAL A 22 -5.51 -11.87 -7.98
N ALA A 23 -5.84 -10.70 -8.57
CA ALA A 23 -7.17 -10.50 -9.13
C ALA A 23 -7.26 -11.14 -10.52
N VAL A 24 -8.21 -12.04 -10.69
CA VAL A 24 -8.48 -12.65 -12.01
C VAL A 24 -9.17 -11.62 -12.90
N VAL A 25 -8.49 -11.18 -13.93
CA VAL A 25 -8.98 -10.14 -14.85
C VAL A 25 -9.92 -10.74 -15.88
N LYS A 26 -11.18 -10.29 -15.82
CA LYS A 26 -12.23 -10.62 -16.79
C LYS A 26 -13.16 -9.41 -16.93
N TYR A 27 -13.30 -8.90 -18.15
CA TYR A 27 -14.15 -7.73 -18.41
C TYR A 27 -14.77 -7.76 -19.79
N ARG A 28 -15.83 -6.97 -19.98
CA ARG A 28 -16.44 -6.71 -21.29
C ARG A 28 -16.16 -5.28 -21.73
N THR A 29 -15.91 -5.10 -23.02
CA THR A 29 -15.79 -3.78 -23.65
C THR A 29 -17.17 -3.19 -23.96
N GLN A 30 -17.23 -1.99 -24.56
CA GLN A 30 -18.46 -1.32 -25.02
C GLN A 30 -19.55 -1.23 -23.94
N GLY A 31 -19.18 -0.77 -22.73
CA GLY A 31 -20.16 -0.63 -21.64
C GLY A 31 -20.80 -1.93 -21.18
N GLY A 32 -20.15 -3.09 -21.40
CA GLY A 32 -20.66 -4.40 -21.03
C GLY A 32 -21.28 -5.22 -22.18
N ASN A 33 -21.46 -4.63 -23.36
CA ASN A 33 -22.09 -5.27 -24.52
C ASN A 33 -21.09 -5.91 -25.48
N GLY A 34 -19.81 -5.62 -25.35
CA GLY A 34 -18.75 -6.18 -26.19
C GLY A 34 -18.30 -7.59 -25.77
N PRO A 35 -17.31 -8.16 -26.50
CA PRO A 35 -16.76 -9.46 -26.17
C PRO A 35 -16.12 -9.50 -24.78
N VAL A 36 -16.05 -10.68 -24.19
CA VAL A 36 -15.34 -10.91 -22.94
C VAL A 36 -13.84 -10.95 -23.20
N HIS A 37 -13.08 -10.19 -22.43
CA HIS A 37 -11.63 -10.20 -22.43
C HIS A 37 -11.10 -10.80 -21.13
N TYR A 38 -10.07 -11.60 -21.24
CA TYR A 38 -9.41 -12.31 -20.15
C TYR A 38 -7.98 -11.81 -20.02
N GLY A 39 -7.55 -11.52 -18.79
CA GLY A 39 -6.14 -11.22 -18.52
C GLY A 39 -5.29 -12.48 -18.67
N VAL A 40 -4.30 -12.46 -19.56
CA VAL A 40 -3.52 -13.65 -19.91
C VAL A 40 -2.88 -14.30 -18.68
N ALA A 41 -2.08 -13.57 -17.92
CA ALA A 41 -1.36 -14.13 -16.78
C ALA A 41 -2.30 -14.49 -15.61
N SER A 42 -3.29 -13.65 -15.30
CA SER A 42 -4.18 -13.91 -14.18
C SER A 42 -5.11 -15.11 -14.41
N ASN A 43 -5.58 -15.32 -15.65
CA ASN A 43 -6.38 -16.51 -15.97
C ASN A 43 -5.50 -17.75 -16.08
N TYR A 44 -4.27 -17.65 -16.64
CA TYR A 44 -3.32 -18.75 -16.60
C TYR A 44 -3.07 -19.22 -15.15
N LEU A 45 -2.82 -18.29 -14.21
CA LEU A 45 -2.64 -18.65 -12.79
C LEU A 45 -3.90 -19.24 -12.16
N TYR A 46 -5.08 -18.80 -12.59
CA TYR A 46 -6.37 -19.31 -12.10
C TYR A 46 -6.66 -20.75 -12.57
N ASP A 47 -6.22 -21.09 -13.79
CA ASP A 47 -6.47 -22.37 -14.42
C ASP A 47 -5.44 -23.45 -14.03
N LEU A 48 -4.34 -23.07 -13.36
CA LEU A 48 -3.35 -24.02 -12.86
C LEU A 48 -3.95 -24.99 -11.84
N THR A 49 -3.62 -26.24 -11.98
CA THR A 49 -3.95 -27.29 -11.03
C THR A 49 -2.80 -27.52 -10.04
N ILE A 50 -3.17 -27.99 -8.83
CA ILE A 50 -2.17 -28.28 -7.80
C ILE A 50 -1.20 -29.36 -8.29
N GLY A 51 0.10 -29.06 -8.23
CA GLY A 51 1.16 -29.95 -8.66
C GLY A 51 1.72 -29.65 -10.06
N GLU A 52 1.14 -28.69 -10.78
CA GLU A 52 1.71 -28.20 -12.03
C GLU A 52 2.91 -27.27 -11.79
N ASP A 53 3.90 -27.37 -12.67
CA ASP A 53 5.09 -26.53 -12.64
C ASP A 53 4.81 -25.13 -13.16
N LEU A 54 5.29 -24.12 -12.41
CA LEU A 54 5.23 -22.73 -12.78
C LEU A 54 6.63 -22.12 -12.84
N TYR A 55 7.00 -21.55 -13.97
CA TYR A 55 8.26 -20.84 -14.15
C TYR A 55 8.12 -19.38 -13.69
N LEU A 56 8.90 -18.99 -12.71
CA LEU A 56 8.94 -17.64 -12.18
C LEU A 56 10.37 -17.21 -11.81
N TYR A 57 10.55 -15.92 -11.64
CA TYR A 57 11.74 -15.37 -11.02
C TYR A 57 11.35 -14.27 -10.02
N VAL A 58 12.18 -14.07 -9.02
CA VAL A 58 11.95 -13.02 -8.02
C VAL A 58 12.68 -11.75 -8.45
N ARG A 59 11.95 -10.63 -8.50
CA ARG A 59 12.51 -9.30 -8.72
C ARG A 59 12.61 -8.58 -7.39
N SER A 60 13.79 -8.05 -7.10
CA SER A 60 14.01 -7.22 -5.91
C SER A 60 13.25 -5.89 -5.99
N ALA A 61 12.70 -5.45 -4.86
CA ALA A 61 12.08 -4.14 -4.67
C ALA A 61 12.81 -3.40 -3.54
N PRO A 62 14.02 -2.84 -3.80
CA PRO A 62 14.91 -2.33 -2.76
C PRO A 62 14.33 -1.17 -1.95
N ASN A 63 13.35 -0.46 -2.50
CA ASN A 63 12.70 0.67 -1.84
C ASN A 63 11.34 0.32 -1.24
N PHE A 64 10.94 -0.97 -1.24
CA PHE A 64 9.66 -1.41 -0.67
C PHE A 64 9.84 -2.60 0.27
N HIS A 65 10.33 -2.31 1.46
CA HIS A 65 10.55 -3.31 2.52
C HIS A 65 10.38 -2.66 3.89
N LEU A 66 10.20 -3.48 4.92
CA LEU A 66 10.12 -3.02 6.30
C LEU A 66 11.36 -2.22 6.71
N PRO A 67 11.20 -1.17 7.53
CA PRO A 67 12.33 -0.41 8.06
C PRO A 67 13.21 -1.29 8.94
N LYS A 68 14.52 -0.97 8.99
CA LYS A 68 15.48 -1.69 9.83
C LYS A 68 15.13 -1.59 11.32
N SER A 69 14.63 -0.42 11.74
CA SER A 69 14.18 -0.23 13.11
C SER A 69 12.78 -0.81 13.31
N GLU A 70 12.67 -1.82 14.14
CA GLU A 70 11.39 -2.45 14.48
C GLU A 70 10.47 -1.52 15.29
N ALA A 71 11.04 -0.48 15.92
CA ALA A 71 10.30 0.49 16.74
C ALA A 71 9.61 1.59 15.91
N CYS A 72 9.94 1.74 14.62
CA CYS A 72 9.30 2.74 13.76
C CYS A 72 7.84 2.40 13.51
N PRO A 73 6.91 3.36 13.62
CA PRO A 73 5.53 3.20 13.19
C PRO A 73 5.44 2.95 11.68
N ILE A 74 4.46 2.15 11.26
CA ILE A 74 4.21 1.79 9.87
C ILE A 74 2.74 2.02 9.55
N ILE A 75 2.48 2.82 8.53
CA ILE A 75 1.16 3.05 7.98
C ILE A 75 1.11 2.42 6.59
N MET A 76 0.17 1.51 6.37
CA MET A 76 0.00 0.75 5.14
C MET A 76 -1.34 1.07 4.50
N VAL A 77 -1.34 1.42 3.22
CA VAL A 77 -2.55 1.71 2.44
C VAL A 77 -2.57 0.82 1.21
N GLY A 78 -3.53 -0.12 1.15
CA GLY A 78 -3.56 -1.09 0.05
C GLY A 78 -4.94 -1.67 -0.20
N PRO A 79 -5.78 -1.03 -1.02
CA PRO A 79 -7.08 -1.58 -1.39
C PRO A 79 -6.96 -2.76 -2.37
N GLY A 80 -7.91 -3.69 -2.27
CA GLY A 80 -7.96 -4.88 -3.11
C GLY A 80 -6.68 -5.70 -3.02
N THR A 81 -6.10 -6.08 -4.16
CA THR A 81 -4.84 -6.85 -4.20
C THR A 81 -3.62 -6.06 -3.75
N GLY A 82 -3.72 -4.74 -3.57
CA GLY A 82 -2.69 -3.93 -2.94
C GLY A 82 -2.36 -4.31 -1.50
N ILE A 83 -3.17 -5.15 -0.88
CA ILE A 83 -2.89 -5.75 0.44
C ILE A 83 -1.72 -6.75 0.40
N ALA A 84 -1.37 -7.28 -0.77
CA ALA A 84 -0.42 -8.38 -0.92
C ALA A 84 0.90 -8.18 -0.16
N PRO A 85 1.70 -7.12 -0.39
CA PRO A 85 2.97 -6.96 0.31
C PRO A 85 2.77 -6.76 1.83
N PHE A 86 1.67 -6.15 2.24
CA PHE A 86 1.37 -5.90 3.65
C PHE A 86 1.09 -7.19 4.41
N ARG A 87 0.52 -8.21 3.74
CA ARG A 87 0.39 -9.54 4.33
C ARG A 87 1.78 -10.12 4.66
N GLY A 88 2.73 -10.01 3.76
CA GLY A 88 4.12 -10.38 4.04
C GLY A 88 4.71 -9.60 5.23
N PHE A 89 4.41 -8.30 5.35
CA PHE A 89 4.89 -7.45 6.42
C PHE A 89 4.37 -7.87 7.80
N TRP A 90 3.05 -8.06 7.96
CA TRP A 90 2.51 -8.46 9.25
C TRP A 90 2.90 -9.91 9.63
N GLN A 91 3.04 -10.80 8.66
CA GLN A 91 3.55 -12.14 8.89
C GLN A 91 5.02 -12.12 9.37
N HIS A 92 5.84 -11.28 8.75
CA HIS A 92 7.21 -11.09 9.20
C HIS A 92 7.27 -10.54 10.63
N ARG A 93 6.46 -9.54 10.94
CA ARG A 93 6.35 -8.96 12.28
C ARG A 93 5.87 -9.99 13.31
N LEU A 94 4.92 -10.85 12.94
CA LEU A 94 4.47 -11.96 13.79
C LEU A 94 5.62 -12.89 14.14
N ALA A 95 6.41 -13.30 13.14
CA ALA A 95 7.58 -14.14 13.35
C ALA A 95 8.64 -13.48 14.26
N GLN A 96 8.92 -12.19 14.03
CA GLN A 96 9.82 -11.42 14.90
C GLN A 96 9.34 -11.40 16.36
N ARG A 97 8.05 -11.14 16.59
CA ARG A 97 7.46 -11.13 17.93
C ARG A 97 7.51 -12.51 18.60
N SER A 98 7.32 -13.57 17.85
CA SER A 98 7.42 -14.95 18.37
C SER A 98 8.84 -15.31 18.79
N LEU A 99 9.86 -14.79 18.10
CA LEU A 99 11.26 -15.04 18.42
C LEU A 99 11.80 -14.13 19.55
N ASN A 100 11.43 -12.85 19.52
CA ASN A 100 12.03 -11.81 20.38
C ASN A 100 11.12 -11.41 21.55
N GLY A 101 9.95 -12.05 21.69
CA GLY A 101 8.92 -11.64 22.65
C GLY A 101 8.15 -10.39 22.19
N PRO A 102 7.23 -9.89 23.03
CA PRO A 102 6.36 -8.76 22.67
C PRO A 102 7.07 -7.41 22.47
N GLY A 103 8.36 -7.36 22.56
CA GLY A 103 9.29 -6.28 22.24
C GLY A 103 8.75 -4.85 22.12
N LYS A 104 9.62 -3.89 21.85
CA LYS A 104 9.23 -2.51 21.53
C LYS A 104 9.01 -2.35 20.02
N PHE A 105 7.95 -2.95 19.51
CA PHE A 105 7.57 -2.80 18.11
C PHE A 105 6.75 -1.52 17.90
N GLY A 106 7.06 -0.78 16.85
CA GLY A 106 6.27 0.36 16.41
C GLY A 106 4.86 -0.07 15.96
N LYS A 107 3.91 0.86 16.06
CA LYS A 107 2.53 0.65 15.59
C LYS A 107 2.51 0.27 14.11
N MET A 108 1.68 -0.70 13.74
CA MET A 108 1.44 -1.09 12.36
C MET A 108 -0.05 -0.94 12.06
N SER A 109 -0.41 0.05 11.25
CA SER A 109 -1.79 0.39 10.91
C SER A 109 -2.07 0.09 9.45
N LEU A 110 -3.22 -0.53 9.15
CA LEU A 110 -3.62 -0.90 7.79
C LEU A 110 -4.91 -0.18 7.39
N PHE A 111 -4.86 0.57 6.29
CA PHE A 111 -6.02 1.11 5.57
C PHE A 111 -6.30 0.19 4.38
N PHE A 112 -7.31 -0.64 4.50
CA PHE A 112 -7.73 -1.59 3.46
C PHE A 112 -9.06 -1.15 2.86
N GLY A 113 -9.18 -1.25 1.54
CA GLY A 113 -10.40 -0.91 0.81
C GLY A 113 -10.84 -2.06 -0.09
N CYS A 114 -12.15 -2.32 -0.13
CA CYS A 114 -12.76 -3.23 -1.09
C CYS A 114 -14.14 -2.72 -1.53
N GLN A 115 -14.73 -3.39 -2.51
CA GLN A 115 -16.04 -2.96 -3.00
C GLN A 115 -17.15 -3.29 -2.00
N GLN A 116 -17.17 -4.50 -1.50
CA GLN A 116 -18.19 -5.04 -0.60
C GLN A 116 -17.52 -5.87 0.50
N GLY A 117 -18.17 -6.01 1.63
CA GLY A 117 -17.64 -6.75 2.78
C GLY A 117 -17.27 -8.20 2.50
N ILE A 118 -17.93 -8.86 1.53
CA ILE A 118 -17.56 -10.21 1.11
C ILE A 118 -16.19 -10.30 0.43
N LEU A 119 -15.69 -9.18 -0.09
CA LEU A 119 -14.38 -9.05 -0.73
C LEU A 119 -13.28 -8.59 0.24
N ASP A 120 -13.55 -8.66 1.54
CA ASP A 120 -12.57 -8.32 2.57
C ASP A 120 -11.50 -9.40 2.67
N LEU A 121 -10.44 -9.26 1.88
CA LEU A 121 -9.34 -10.21 1.81
C LEU A 121 -8.66 -10.39 3.17
N TYR A 122 -8.36 -11.65 3.51
CA TYR A 122 -7.65 -12.01 4.75
C TYR A 122 -8.34 -11.52 6.04
N ARG A 123 -9.68 -11.43 6.05
CA ARG A 123 -10.46 -10.91 7.19
C ARG A 123 -10.08 -11.58 8.51
N GLU A 124 -10.09 -12.90 8.55
CA GLU A 124 -9.78 -13.67 9.76
C GLU A 124 -8.32 -13.50 10.18
N GLU A 125 -7.38 -13.54 9.21
CA GLU A 125 -5.96 -13.32 9.47
C GLU A 125 -5.73 -11.91 10.04
N LYS A 126 -6.31 -10.87 9.43
CA LYS A 126 -6.23 -9.49 9.95
C LYS A 126 -6.79 -9.37 11.38
N THR A 127 -7.92 -10.03 11.64
CA THR A 127 -8.54 -10.03 12.97
C THR A 127 -7.63 -10.70 14.01
N SER A 128 -6.98 -11.81 13.65
CA SER A 128 -5.99 -12.47 14.49
C SER A 128 -4.78 -11.57 14.75
N MET A 129 -4.26 -10.93 13.71
CA MET A 129 -3.12 -10.01 13.83
C MET A 129 -3.39 -8.82 14.76
N VAL A 130 -4.62 -8.33 14.78
CA VAL A 130 -5.03 -7.29 15.74
C VAL A 130 -5.08 -7.84 17.16
N LYS A 131 -5.66 -9.03 17.37
CA LYS A 131 -5.73 -9.66 18.70
C LYS A 131 -4.34 -9.97 19.26
N GLU A 132 -3.42 -10.35 18.41
CA GLU A 132 -2.03 -10.65 18.78
C GLU A 132 -1.17 -9.38 18.92
N GLY A 133 -1.73 -8.20 18.64
CA GLY A 133 -1.05 -6.92 18.73
C GLY A 133 0.03 -6.71 17.66
N VAL A 134 0.01 -7.49 16.57
CA VAL A 134 0.85 -7.30 15.38
C VAL A 134 0.37 -6.09 14.58
N LEU A 135 -0.93 -6.07 14.26
CA LEU A 135 -1.59 -4.90 13.71
C LEU A 135 -2.20 -4.08 14.85
N SER A 136 -1.88 -2.80 14.90
CA SER A 136 -2.45 -1.89 15.89
C SER A 136 -3.91 -1.56 15.58
N LYS A 137 -4.23 -1.39 14.29
CA LYS A 137 -5.58 -1.10 13.82
C LYS A 137 -5.73 -1.43 12.33
N VAL A 138 -6.91 -1.89 11.95
CA VAL A 138 -7.33 -2.09 10.57
C VAL A 138 -8.53 -1.18 10.30
N TYR A 139 -8.41 -0.36 9.27
CA TYR A 139 -9.47 0.52 8.78
C TYR A 139 -10.01 -0.07 7.48
N LEU A 140 -11.29 -0.41 7.46
CA LEU A 140 -11.96 -1.02 6.31
C LEU A 140 -12.84 0.00 5.59
N ALA A 141 -12.48 0.33 4.35
CA ALA A 141 -13.26 1.18 3.45
C ALA A 141 -14.08 0.33 2.48
N LEU A 142 -15.38 0.56 2.42
CA LEU A 142 -16.30 -0.12 1.52
C LEU A 142 -16.87 0.87 0.49
N SER A 143 -16.60 0.60 -0.80
CA SER A 143 -16.95 1.56 -1.87
C SER A 143 -18.24 1.25 -2.61
N ARG A 144 -18.81 0.05 -2.44
CA ARG A 144 -20.05 -0.40 -3.12
C ARG A 144 -20.95 -1.25 -2.22
N GLU A 145 -20.85 -1.07 -0.92
CA GLU A 145 -21.79 -1.70 0.03
C GLU A 145 -23.10 -0.90 0.05
N SER A 146 -24.22 -1.56 -0.21
CA SER A 146 -25.51 -0.87 -0.38
C SER A 146 -26.06 -0.26 0.91
N SER A 147 -25.63 -0.77 2.07
CA SER A 147 -26.15 -0.37 3.39
C SER A 147 -25.41 0.79 4.06
N ILE A 148 -24.28 1.22 3.49
CA ILE A 148 -23.44 2.26 4.09
C ILE A 148 -22.96 3.28 3.04
N PRO A 149 -22.64 4.51 3.44
CA PRO A 149 -22.09 5.52 2.53
C PRO A 149 -20.78 5.02 1.88
N LYS A 150 -20.64 5.28 0.59
CA LYS A 150 -19.45 4.98 -0.18
C LYS A 150 -18.22 5.60 0.47
N THR A 151 -17.26 4.78 0.84
CA THR A 151 -16.05 5.19 1.55
C THR A 151 -14.81 4.64 0.85
N TYR A 152 -13.79 5.47 0.72
CA TYR A 152 -12.48 5.09 0.22
C TYR A 152 -11.42 5.17 1.33
N VAL A 153 -10.25 4.56 1.12
CA VAL A 153 -9.15 4.57 2.09
C VAL A 153 -8.70 5.99 2.47
N GLN A 154 -8.66 6.91 1.51
CA GLN A 154 -8.31 8.30 1.75
C GLN A 154 -9.32 9.05 2.62
N ASP A 155 -10.59 8.64 2.63
CA ASP A 155 -11.60 9.22 3.51
C ASP A 155 -11.35 8.80 4.96
N LEU A 156 -10.99 7.54 5.18
CA LEU A 156 -10.58 7.04 6.51
C LEU A 156 -9.27 7.66 6.98
N MET A 157 -8.33 7.93 6.08
CA MET A 157 -7.10 8.66 6.41
C MET A 157 -7.39 10.05 6.94
N LYS A 158 -8.34 10.79 6.35
CA LYS A 158 -8.75 12.11 6.85
C LYS A 158 -9.31 12.06 8.27
N LEU A 159 -10.10 11.03 8.59
CA LEU A 159 -10.64 10.83 9.95
C LEU A 159 -9.53 10.55 10.98
N GLU A 160 -8.43 9.97 10.56
CA GLU A 160 -7.28 9.61 11.40
C GLU A 160 -6.10 10.60 11.25
N ALA A 161 -6.34 11.79 10.70
CA ALA A 161 -5.32 12.78 10.33
C ALA A 161 -4.31 13.05 11.46
N LYS A 162 -4.78 13.28 12.67
CA LYS A 162 -3.92 13.55 13.85
C LYS A 162 -3.01 12.35 14.16
N SER A 163 -3.56 11.13 14.10
CA SER A 163 -2.80 9.91 14.38
C SER A 163 -1.73 9.66 13.31
N ILE A 164 -2.08 9.87 12.03
CA ILE A 164 -1.17 9.75 10.90
C ILE A 164 -0.03 10.76 11.02
N TYR A 165 -0.35 12.02 11.29
CA TYR A 165 0.64 13.07 11.50
C TYR A 165 1.60 12.73 12.64
N THR A 166 1.08 12.34 13.79
CA THR A 166 1.91 11.97 14.95
C THR A 166 2.87 10.84 14.61
N GLN A 167 2.38 9.77 13.99
CA GLN A 167 3.21 8.63 13.63
C GLN A 167 4.30 8.97 12.61
N LEU A 168 3.99 9.79 11.59
CA LEU A 168 4.93 10.08 10.51
C LEU A 168 5.90 11.21 10.84
N VAL A 169 5.39 12.28 11.47
CA VAL A 169 6.18 13.50 11.67
C VAL A 169 6.89 13.45 13.03
N ASN A 170 6.16 13.12 14.10
CA ASN A 170 6.72 13.16 15.45
C ASN A 170 7.48 11.90 15.82
N GLU A 171 7.05 10.74 15.32
CA GLU A 171 7.63 9.43 15.64
C GLU A 171 8.52 8.87 14.50
N GLY A 172 8.71 9.62 13.41
CA GLY A 172 9.58 9.23 12.28
C GLY A 172 9.13 7.97 11.55
N GLY A 173 7.83 7.73 11.49
CA GLY A 173 7.25 6.53 10.89
C GLY A 173 7.39 6.45 9.38
N HIS A 174 7.07 5.27 8.84
CA HIS A 174 7.09 4.96 7.43
C HIS A 174 5.68 4.83 6.87
N PHE A 175 5.47 5.32 5.65
CA PHE A 175 4.22 5.23 4.91
C PHE A 175 4.38 4.37 3.67
N PHE A 176 3.50 3.39 3.51
CA PHE A 176 3.49 2.47 2.38
C PHE A 176 2.16 2.52 1.64
N VAL A 177 2.22 2.64 0.32
CA VAL A 177 1.04 2.55 -0.53
C VAL A 177 1.27 1.50 -1.62
N CYS A 178 0.29 0.60 -1.78
CA CYS A 178 0.28 -0.40 -2.84
C CYS A 178 -1.08 -0.46 -3.50
N GLY A 179 -1.13 -0.36 -4.83
CA GLY A 179 -2.37 -0.38 -5.60
C GLY A 179 -2.27 0.28 -6.96
N ASP A 180 -3.42 0.67 -7.51
CA ASP A 180 -3.44 1.36 -8.81
C ASP A 180 -2.96 2.82 -8.71
N CYS A 181 -2.52 3.34 -9.85
CA CYS A 181 -1.96 4.69 -10.00
C CYS A 181 -2.92 5.79 -9.51
N THR A 182 -4.19 5.70 -9.85
CA THR A 182 -5.18 6.74 -9.50
C THR A 182 -5.41 6.78 -7.99
N MET A 183 -5.52 5.61 -7.37
CA MET A 183 -5.65 5.48 -5.93
C MET A 183 -4.41 6.03 -5.21
N ALA A 184 -3.22 5.68 -5.66
CA ALA A 184 -1.96 6.15 -5.07
C ALA A 184 -1.83 7.68 -5.15
N GLU A 185 -2.26 8.31 -6.26
CA GLU A 185 -2.29 9.77 -6.40
C GLU A 185 -3.25 10.42 -5.40
N HIS A 186 -4.45 9.86 -5.21
CA HIS A 186 -5.40 10.37 -4.23
C HIS A 186 -4.88 10.21 -2.80
N VAL A 187 -4.26 9.09 -2.48
CA VAL A 187 -3.62 8.83 -1.19
C VAL A 187 -2.48 9.81 -0.93
N PHE A 188 -1.62 10.04 -1.93
CA PHE A 188 -0.53 11.02 -1.82
C PHE A 188 -1.05 12.43 -1.53
N LYS A 189 -2.05 12.91 -2.31
CA LYS A 189 -2.67 14.22 -2.09
C LYS A 189 -3.29 14.34 -0.71
N THR A 190 -3.97 13.28 -0.26
CA THR A 190 -4.58 13.26 1.08
C THR A 190 -3.52 13.28 2.18
N LEU A 191 -2.44 12.52 2.05
CA LEU A 191 -1.34 12.54 3.00
C LEU A 191 -0.68 13.91 3.08
N ARG A 192 -0.41 14.53 1.91
CA ARG A 192 0.14 15.89 1.84
C ARG A 192 -0.75 16.90 2.59
N ASN A 193 -2.06 16.86 2.35
CA ASN A 193 -3.02 17.75 3.02
C ASN A 193 -3.06 17.49 4.54
N ILE A 194 -3.03 16.24 4.97
CA ILE A 194 -2.95 15.89 6.40
C ILE A 194 -1.70 16.50 7.04
N ILE A 195 -0.54 16.37 6.42
CA ILE A 195 0.71 16.92 6.95
C ILE A 195 0.66 18.44 6.96
N GLN A 196 0.13 19.06 5.92
CA GLN A 196 -0.04 20.49 5.80
C GLN A 196 -0.94 21.07 6.93
N GLU A 197 -2.14 20.49 7.06
CA GLU A 197 -3.16 20.97 8.02
C GLU A 197 -2.73 20.74 9.47
N GLN A 198 -2.26 19.52 9.78
CA GLN A 198 -1.86 19.18 11.15
C GLN A 198 -0.55 19.87 11.57
N GLY A 199 0.33 20.14 10.62
CA GLY A 199 1.60 20.83 10.84
C GLY A 199 1.50 22.36 10.72
N SER A 200 0.34 22.88 10.28
CA SER A 200 0.18 24.30 9.93
C SER A 200 1.27 24.81 8.98
N MET A 201 1.61 23.98 7.98
CA MET A 201 2.69 24.24 7.02
C MET A 201 2.18 24.99 5.79
N GLU A 202 3.00 25.88 5.25
CA GLU A 202 2.76 26.49 3.94
C GLU A 202 3.06 25.48 2.82
N ASP A 203 2.54 25.73 1.60
CA ASP A 203 2.71 24.84 0.44
C ASP A 203 4.17 24.42 0.17
N PRO A 204 5.17 25.35 0.20
CA PRO A 204 6.55 24.95 -0.02
C PRO A 204 7.14 24.06 1.06
N GLU A 205 6.71 24.28 2.30
CA GLU A 205 7.19 23.52 3.46
C GLU A 205 6.71 22.08 3.43
N VAL A 206 5.42 21.87 3.16
CA VAL A 206 4.86 20.52 3.05
C VAL A 206 5.42 19.78 1.83
N ASP A 207 5.62 20.46 0.69
CA ASP A 207 6.23 19.85 -0.49
C ASP A 207 7.68 19.43 -0.21
N SER A 208 8.44 20.25 0.51
CA SER A 208 9.79 19.92 0.98
C SER A 208 9.79 18.72 1.92
N TYR A 209 8.85 18.68 2.87
CA TYR A 209 8.71 17.55 3.80
C TYR A 209 8.39 16.24 3.07
N MET A 210 7.46 16.28 2.10
CA MET A 210 7.11 15.10 1.29
C MET A 210 8.29 14.58 0.45
N LEU A 211 9.14 15.48 -0.06
CA LEU A 211 10.39 15.11 -0.72
C LEU A 211 11.38 14.48 0.25
N THR A 212 11.56 15.08 1.42
CA THR A 212 12.42 14.53 2.49
C THR A 212 12.00 13.12 2.88
N MET A 213 10.70 12.86 3.05
CA MET A 213 10.20 11.50 3.32
C MET A 213 10.59 10.49 2.22
N ARG A 214 10.61 10.91 0.96
CA ARG A 214 11.05 10.06 -0.16
C ARG A 214 12.56 9.84 -0.14
N ASP A 215 13.34 10.89 0.07
CA ASP A 215 14.81 10.84 0.08
C ASP A 215 15.32 10.02 1.28
N GLU A 216 14.66 10.10 2.44
CA GLU A 216 14.91 9.28 3.62
C GLU A 216 14.36 7.86 3.51
N ASN A 217 13.73 7.52 2.39
CA ASN A 217 13.10 6.24 2.16
C ASN A 217 12.05 5.89 3.24
N ARG A 218 11.20 6.87 3.59
CA ARG A 218 10.06 6.72 4.52
C ARG A 218 8.69 6.75 3.83
N TYR A 219 8.64 7.18 2.56
CA TYR A 219 7.46 7.09 1.70
C TYR A 219 7.70 6.08 0.59
N HIS A 220 6.94 4.99 0.59
CA HIS A 220 7.14 3.83 -0.28
C HIS A 220 5.94 3.56 -1.16
N GLU A 221 6.17 3.27 -2.43
CA GLU A 221 5.14 3.01 -3.42
C GLU A 221 5.42 1.69 -4.16
N ASP A 222 4.41 0.81 -4.22
CA ASP A 222 4.35 -0.36 -5.12
C ASP A 222 3.08 -0.26 -5.96
N ILE A 223 3.22 0.38 -7.14
CA ILE A 223 2.09 0.80 -7.97
C ILE A 223 2.00 -0.09 -9.21
N PHE A 224 0.82 -0.63 -9.44
CA PHE A 224 0.49 -1.41 -10.62
C PHE A 224 -0.58 -0.72 -11.48
N GLY A 225 -0.72 -1.13 -12.74
CA GLY A 225 -1.66 -0.54 -13.70
C GLY A 225 -0.97 -0.03 -14.95
N ILE A 226 -1.59 0.91 -15.68
CA ILE A 226 -1.07 1.41 -16.95
C ILE A 226 0.20 2.23 -16.70
N THR A 227 1.33 1.59 -16.83
CA THR A 227 2.67 2.10 -16.51
C THR A 227 3.09 3.39 -17.21
N LEU A 228 2.51 3.71 -18.37
CA LEU A 228 2.84 4.91 -19.12
C LEU A 228 2.42 6.21 -18.42
N ARG A 229 1.30 6.22 -17.70
CA ARG A 229 0.86 7.39 -16.91
C ARG A 229 1.55 7.50 -15.56
N THR A 230 1.90 6.37 -14.95
CA THR A 230 2.51 6.34 -13.60
C THR A 230 3.87 7.04 -13.59
N ALA A 231 4.75 6.70 -14.54
CA ALA A 231 6.07 7.34 -14.66
C ALA A 231 5.97 8.84 -14.95
N GLU A 232 5.01 9.26 -15.78
CA GLU A 232 4.79 10.68 -16.10
C GLU A 232 4.24 11.47 -14.92
N VAL A 233 3.27 10.93 -14.17
CA VAL A 233 2.68 11.59 -12.99
C VAL A 233 3.73 11.78 -11.90
N HIS A 234 4.52 10.74 -11.61
CA HIS A 234 5.60 10.82 -10.62
C HIS A 234 6.74 11.75 -11.05
N SER A 235 7.10 11.73 -12.34
CA SER A 235 8.11 12.63 -12.89
C SER A 235 7.65 14.08 -12.80
N ARG A 236 6.44 14.37 -13.21
CA ARG A 236 5.85 15.74 -13.15
C ARG A 236 5.69 16.25 -11.73
N SER A 237 5.29 15.41 -10.77
CA SER A 237 5.19 15.82 -9.36
C SER A 237 6.55 16.16 -8.76
N ARG A 238 7.59 15.35 -9.05
CA ARG A 238 8.96 15.61 -8.61
C ARG A 238 9.55 16.87 -9.27
N GLU A 239 9.33 17.06 -10.54
CA GLU A 239 9.83 18.19 -11.30
C GLU A 239 9.13 19.49 -10.91
N SER A 240 7.82 19.47 -10.72
CA SER A 240 7.06 20.62 -10.23
C SER A 240 7.47 21.05 -8.83
N ALA A 241 7.75 20.11 -7.92
CA ALA A 241 8.26 20.41 -6.60
C ALA A 241 9.68 21.01 -6.66
N ARG A 242 10.58 20.42 -7.47
CA ARG A 242 11.95 20.94 -7.68
C ARG A 242 11.97 22.35 -8.30
N ILE A 243 11.10 22.61 -9.28
CA ILE A 243 10.99 23.95 -9.92
C ILE A 243 10.50 24.98 -8.92
N ARG A 244 9.48 24.66 -8.09
CA ARG A 244 9.00 25.58 -7.05
C ARG A 244 10.09 25.89 -6.00
N MET A 245 10.87 24.89 -5.60
CA MET A 245 11.96 25.07 -4.64
C MET A 245 13.10 25.92 -5.26
N ALA A 246 13.43 25.70 -6.53
CA ALA A 246 14.46 26.48 -7.24
C ALA A 246 14.05 27.94 -7.46
N SER A 247 12.77 28.23 -7.72
CA SER A 247 12.26 29.60 -7.91
C SER A 247 12.19 30.41 -6.61
N GLN A 248 12.26 29.77 -5.45
CA GLN A 248 12.29 30.43 -4.13
C GLN A 248 13.70 30.59 -3.57
N SER A 249 14.72 30.00 -4.21
CA SER A 249 16.12 30.09 -3.79
C SER A 249 16.87 31.20 -4.50
N GLN A 250 16.22 32.03 -5.31
CA GLN A 250 16.82 33.21 -5.90
C GLN A 250 16.53 34.43 -5.01
N PRO A 251 17.58 35.13 -4.55
CA PRO A 251 17.46 36.28 -3.65
C PRO A 251 16.76 37.47 -4.30
#